data_7de4fae91014658c832a51ade252b6b8
#
_entry.id   7de4fae91014658c832a51ade252b6b8
#
_cell.length_a   1.000
_cell.length_b   1.000
_cell.length_c   1.000
_cell.angle_alpha   90.00
_cell.angle_beta   90.00
_cell.angle_gamma   90.00
#
_symmetry.space_group_name_H-M   'P 1'
#
loop_
_entity.id
_entity.type
_entity.pdbx_description
1 polymer ?
#
loop_
_entity_poly.entity_id
_entity_poly.type
_entity_poly.pdbx_seq_one_letter_code
_entity_poly.pdbx_strand_id
1 'polypeptide(L)'
;MVFLHVLANALIAQALPQALRIAKNNDLVRTATALGKLGSIAALLDILITPQLGRLSDTIGRKPLLIGAPILGCLVRAAVALRPATPFLVAVKVLGGVISATYMVAVRAALADGHRDDPPTLTGRLGLVSAASGGAYAIGMYAGGELVARQLRLPYVVSASLLGTLAILVSFGFRETHRPAARVPFRPKAPAVGFVRLFTSGGTLRGLCTVNALQLCTVSMGDTWQVFARQLRGWEAAQCGLFGSLTGLGGMLASLCVRSSVRLLGTRGHTLLATGCVMLTELLLGSITSPTRAFVALVPNWIGRTQTMAVAARITAVGATVGFGQGELAGDRQNLHALIKIAGPSVYGSLFALGCRLGVPALPFYFAAAVGTLAWLLVLLSPASVWKGTGASAASELPLVPLLSPGRAQNGTQPLVDPE
;
A
#
# COMPACT_ATOMS: atom_id res chain seq x y z
N MET A 1 7.57 -16.88 -2.84
CA MET A 1 8.32 -15.74 -3.39
C MET A 1 7.82 -14.39 -2.90
N VAL A 2 6.56 -13.97 -3.19
CA VAL A 2 5.98 -12.68 -2.70
C VAL A 2 6.02 -12.57 -1.18
N PHE A 3 5.66 -13.61 -0.47
CA PHE A 3 5.71 -13.66 0.99
C PHE A 3 7.09 -13.28 1.54
N LEU A 4 8.18 -13.89 1.04
CA LEU A 4 9.54 -13.58 1.48
C LEU A 4 9.94 -12.13 1.17
N HIS A 5 9.53 -11.61 0.00
CA HIS A 5 9.81 -10.24 -0.37
C HIS A 5 9.13 -9.24 0.57
N VAL A 6 7.85 -9.41 0.84
CA VAL A 6 7.09 -8.51 1.73
C VAL A 6 7.54 -8.66 3.17
N LEU A 7 7.81 -9.89 3.64
CA LEU A 7 8.36 -10.15 4.95
C LEU A 7 9.68 -9.41 5.18
N ALA A 8 10.62 -9.52 4.23
CA ALA A 8 11.90 -8.84 4.30
C ALA A 8 11.77 -7.30 4.36
N ASN A 9 10.79 -6.72 3.65
CA ASN A 9 10.52 -5.27 3.71
C ASN A 9 9.89 -4.86 5.04
N ALA A 10 8.96 -5.66 5.58
CA ALA A 10 8.26 -5.35 6.81
C ALA A 10 9.18 -5.44 8.04
N LEU A 11 10.16 -6.37 8.05
CA LEU A 11 11.12 -6.54 9.14
C LEU A 11 11.92 -5.27 9.45
N ILE A 12 12.30 -4.49 8.44
CA ILE A 12 13.10 -3.27 8.63
C ILE A 12 12.26 -2.02 8.94
N ALA A 13 10.94 -2.11 8.88
CA ALA A 13 10.05 -0.97 9.06
C ALA A 13 10.22 -0.29 10.42
N GLN A 14 10.49 -1.06 11.48
CA GLN A 14 10.73 -0.56 12.83
C GLN A 14 12.19 -0.12 13.06
N ALA A 15 13.14 -0.69 12.30
CA ALA A 15 14.56 -0.44 12.48
C ALA A 15 15.01 0.91 11.90
N LEU A 16 14.48 1.29 10.75
CA LEU A 16 14.93 2.47 10.01
C LEU A 16 14.70 3.80 10.76
N PRO A 17 13.50 4.09 11.33
CA PRO A 17 13.31 5.30 12.12
C PRO A 17 14.26 5.39 13.31
N GLN A 18 14.52 4.27 13.99
CA GLN A 18 15.44 4.24 15.12
C GLN A 18 16.90 4.45 14.70
N ALA A 19 17.34 3.80 13.62
CA ALA A 19 18.68 3.96 13.09
C ALA A 19 18.96 5.41 12.66
N LEU A 20 17.99 6.05 11.99
CA LEU A 20 18.09 7.47 11.61
C LEU A 20 18.09 8.41 12.82
N ARG A 21 17.34 8.08 13.87
CA ARG A 21 17.36 8.84 15.11
C ARG A 21 18.78 8.86 15.74
N ILE A 22 19.38 7.69 15.88
CA ILE A 22 20.77 7.56 16.42
C ILE A 22 21.73 8.37 15.54
N ALA A 23 21.62 8.24 14.20
CA ALA A 23 22.46 8.96 13.26
C ALA A 23 22.23 10.50 13.28
N LYS A 24 21.13 10.99 13.85
CA LYS A 24 20.79 12.42 14.03
C LYS A 24 20.95 12.88 15.50
N ASN A 25 21.80 12.23 16.26
CA ASN A 25 22.10 12.57 17.66
C ASN A 25 20.86 12.61 18.57
N ASN A 26 19.90 11.71 18.32
CA ASN A 26 18.62 11.63 19.03
C ASN A 26 17.71 12.87 18.94
N ASP A 27 17.96 13.78 18.00
CA ASP A 27 17.10 14.93 17.75
C ASP A 27 15.79 14.46 17.03
N LEU A 28 14.66 14.63 17.71
CA LEU A 28 13.34 14.20 17.24
C LEU A 28 12.87 14.96 16.01
N VAL A 29 13.02 16.28 16.04
CA VAL A 29 12.56 17.18 14.98
C VAL A 29 13.37 16.93 13.71
N ARG A 30 14.70 16.83 13.84
CA ARG A 30 15.59 16.50 12.70
C ARG A 30 15.31 15.12 12.15
N THR A 31 15.00 14.14 13.00
CA THR A 31 14.69 12.77 12.57
C THR A 31 13.37 12.72 11.81
N ALA A 32 12.30 13.32 12.34
CA ALA A 32 10.99 13.33 11.69
C ALA A 32 11.02 14.09 10.36
N THR A 33 11.67 15.26 10.33
CA THR A 33 11.85 16.03 9.10
C THR A 33 12.66 15.26 8.05
N ALA A 34 13.73 14.55 8.46
CA ALA A 34 14.53 13.73 7.56
C ALA A 34 13.69 12.56 6.99
N LEU A 35 12.94 11.84 7.83
CA LEU A 35 12.04 10.75 7.39
C LEU A 35 10.98 11.25 6.41
N GLY A 36 10.38 12.40 6.68
CA GLY A 36 9.41 13.02 5.78
C GLY A 36 10.03 13.34 4.43
N LYS A 37 11.16 14.05 4.39
CA LYS A 37 11.88 14.40 3.15
C LYS A 37 12.31 13.15 2.38
N LEU A 38 12.90 12.17 3.05
CA LEU A 38 13.33 10.91 2.43
C LEU A 38 12.14 10.11 1.90
N GLY A 39 11.01 10.12 2.61
CA GLY A 39 9.77 9.50 2.14
C GLY A 39 9.25 10.14 0.87
N SER A 40 9.26 11.48 0.78
CA SER A 40 8.88 12.21 -0.43
C SER A 40 9.81 11.97 -1.60
N ILE A 41 11.13 11.93 -1.37
CA ILE A 41 12.13 11.59 -2.41
C ILE A 41 11.91 10.15 -2.90
N ALA A 42 11.71 9.20 -1.98
CA ALA A 42 11.44 7.81 -2.33
C ALA A 42 10.16 7.68 -3.19
N ALA A 43 9.08 8.39 -2.83
CA ALA A 43 7.84 8.40 -3.58
C ALA A 43 8.01 9.06 -4.98
N LEU A 44 8.79 10.12 -5.09
CA LEU A 44 9.10 10.77 -6.37
C LEU A 44 9.87 9.80 -7.29
N LEU A 45 10.89 9.14 -6.77
CA LEU A 45 11.64 8.14 -7.54
C LEU A 45 10.77 6.95 -7.94
N ASP A 46 9.89 6.48 -7.06
CA ASP A 46 8.94 5.41 -7.36
C ASP A 46 8.07 5.75 -8.57
N ILE A 47 7.53 6.96 -8.63
CA ILE A 47 6.70 7.44 -9.74
C ILE A 47 7.47 7.56 -11.05
N LEU A 48 8.70 8.06 -10.99
CA LEU A 48 9.52 8.28 -12.19
C LEU A 48 10.09 6.96 -12.72
N ILE A 49 10.52 6.07 -11.85
CA ILE A 49 11.29 4.88 -12.21
C ILE A 49 10.39 3.67 -12.42
N THR A 50 9.36 3.46 -11.60
CA THR A 50 8.52 2.25 -11.67
C THR A 50 7.87 2.02 -13.04
N PRO A 51 7.31 3.03 -13.75
CA PRO A 51 6.79 2.83 -15.10
C PRO A 51 7.88 2.45 -16.12
N GLN A 52 9.09 2.96 -15.95
CA GLN A 52 10.21 2.62 -16.83
C GLN A 52 10.68 1.18 -16.60
N LEU A 53 10.70 0.73 -15.33
CA LEU A 53 11.04 -0.64 -14.98
C LEU A 53 9.99 -1.65 -15.49
N GLY A 54 8.70 -1.27 -15.49
CA GLY A 54 7.66 -2.06 -16.14
C GLY A 54 7.97 -2.32 -17.62
N ARG A 55 8.35 -1.27 -18.36
CA ARG A 55 8.72 -1.37 -19.78
C ARG A 55 10.04 -2.10 -19.99
N LEU A 56 11.01 -1.85 -19.13
CA LEU A 56 12.25 -2.62 -19.14
C LEU A 56 11.95 -4.11 -19.00
N SER A 57 10.99 -4.46 -18.11
CA SER A 57 10.48 -5.82 -17.97
C SER A 57 9.88 -6.38 -19.28
N ASP A 58 9.19 -5.54 -20.07
CA ASP A 58 8.66 -5.94 -21.40
C ASP A 58 9.75 -6.11 -22.45
N THR A 59 10.92 -5.49 -22.25
CA THR A 59 12.06 -5.58 -23.16
C THR A 59 12.96 -6.76 -22.86
N ILE A 60 13.40 -6.90 -21.59
CA ILE A 60 14.41 -7.90 -21.20
C ILE A 60 13.81 -9.20 -20.65
N GLY A 61 12.51 -9.18 -20.31
CA GLY A 61 11.83 -10.28 -19.63
C GLY A 61 11.56 -10.01 -18.15
N ARG A 62 10.78 -10.87 -17.52
CA ARG A 62 10.36 -10.75 -16.11
C ARG A 62 11.44 -11.22 -15.14
N LYS A 63 12.10 -12.33 -15.48
CA LYS A 63 13.08 -13.00 -14.63
C LYS A 63 14.25 -12.11 -14.21
N PRO A 64 14.88 -11.30 -15.10
CA PRO A 64 15.98 -10.42 -14.71
C PRO A 64 15.59 -9.41 -13.62
N LEU A 65 14.39 -8.84 -13.67
CA LEU A 65 13.91 -7.90 -12.64
C LEU A 65 13.53 -8.62 -11.34
N LEU A 66 12.97 -9.83 -11.43
CA LEU A 66 12.64 -10.65 -10.26
C LEU A 66 13.89 -11.12 -9.49
N ILE A 67 15.03 -11.20 -10.15
CA ILE A 67 16.34 -11.49 -9.53
C ILE A 67 17.05 -10.21 -9.10
N GLY A 68 17.13 -9.22 -9.96
CA GLY A 68 17.90 -8.00 -9.74
C GLY A 68 17.37 -7.16 -8.57
N ALA A 69 16.04 -7.04 -8.42
CA ALA A 69 15.45 -6.28 -7.33
C ALA A 69 15.79 -6.87 -5.94
N PRO A 70 15.62 -8.19 -5.67
CA PRO A 70 16.07 -8.78 -4.42
C PRO A 70 17.59 -8.72 -4.19
N ILE A 71 18.42 -8.88 -5.24
CA ILE A 71 19.88 -8.74 -5.09
C ILE A 71 20.22 -7.32 -4.65
N LEU A 72 19.72 -6.29 -5.34
CA LEU A 72 19.96 -4.90 -4.96
C LEU A 72 19.46 -4.62 -3.54
N GLY A 73 18.28 -5.14 -3.19
CA GLY A 73 17.72 -5.04 -1.84
C GLY A 73 18.61 -5.73 -0.77
N CYS A 74 19.16 -6.90 -1.08
CA CYS A 74 20.09 -7.62 -0.21
C CYS A 74 21.37 -6.79 0.02
N LEU A 75 21.99 -6.29 -1.04
CA LEU A 75 23.24 -5.52 -0.96
C LEU A 75 23.08 -4.24 -0.12
N VAL A 76 22.00 -3.48 -0.36
CA VAL A 76 21.74 -2.23 0.37
C VAL A 76 21.52 -2.50 1.85
N ARG A 77 20.81 -3.60 2.22
CA ARG A 77 20.57 -3.97 3.61
C ARG A 77 21.79 -4.57 4.28
N ALA A 78 22.57 -5.38 3.57
CA ALA A 78 23.84 -5.89 4.05
C ALA A 78 24.80 -4.75 4.37
N ALA A 79 24.87 -3.69 3.55
CA ALA A 79 25.68 -2.51 3.82
C ALA A 79 25.29 -1.83 5.14
N VAL A 80 23.99 -1.70 5.45
CA VAL A 80 23.51 -1.16 6.75
C VAL A 80 23.85 -2.11 7.89
N ALA A 81 23.69 -3.43 7.70
CA ALA A 81 23.99 -4.43 8.72
C ALA A 81 25.47 -4.40 9.12
N LEU A 82 26.36 -4.23 8.14
CA LEU A 82 27.79 -4.11 8.37
C LEU A 82 28.18 -2.76 9.00
N ARG A 83 27.67 -1.67 8.43
CA ARG A 83 27.97 -0.31 8.88
C ARG A 83 26.71 0.58 8.81
N PRO A 84 26.03 0.86 9.93
CA PRO A 84 24.81 1.67 9.97
C PRO A 84 25.13 3.17 9.82
N ALA A 85 25.73 3.56 8.70
CA ALA A 85 26.04 4.95 8.39
C ALA A 85 24.87 5.62 7.65
N THR A 86 24.73 6.95 7.83
CA THR A 86 23.65 7.76 7.24
C THR A 86 23.46 7.50 5.74
N PRO A 87 24.47 7.45 4.86
CA PRO A 87 24.26 7.24 3.43
C PRO A 87 23.59 5.88 3.12
N PHE A 88 23.94 4.82 3.84
CA PHE A 88 23.31 3.51 3.65
C PHE A 88 21.85 3.48 4.15
N LEU A 89 21.56 4.18 5.25
CA LEU A 89 20.18 4.35 5.75
C LEU A 89 19.33 5.13 4.75
N VAL A 90 19.88 6.19 4.16
CA VAL A 90 19.25 6.95 3.08
C VAL A 90 18.99 6.05 1.88
N ALA A 91 19.98 5.26 1.46
CA ALA A 91 19.81 4.33 0.34
C ALA A 91 18.72 3.29 0.60
N VAL A 92 18.66 2.69 1.81
CA VAL A 92 17.55 1.76 2.18
C VAL A 92 16.20 2.43 2.05
N LYS A 93 16.05 3.68 2.53
CA LYS A 93 14.77 4.40 2.49
C LYS A 93 14.38 4.80 1.08
N VAL A 94 15.30 5.37 0.34
CA VAL A 94 15.02 5.95 -0.99
C VAL A 94 14.88 4.86 -2.04
N LEU A 95 15.77 3.87 -2.07
CA LEU A 95 15.72 2.79 -3.05
C LEU A 95 14.74 1.68 -2.67
N GLY A 96 14.40 1.53 -1.38
CA GLY A 96 13.54 0.45 -0.90
C GLY A 96 12.15 0.45 -1.55
N GLY A 97 11.56 1.62 -1.79
CA GLY A 97 10.30 1.80 -2.51
C GLY A 97 10.41 1.30 -3.95
N VAL A 98 11.40 1.78 -4.69
CA VAL A 98 11.64 1.43 -6.09
C VAL A 98 11.93 -0.07 -6.24
N ILE A 99 12.77 -0.65 -5.37
CA ILE A 99 13.11 -2.09 -5.36
C ILE A 99 11.83 -2.91 -5.14
N SER A 100 11.01 -2.52 -4.17
CA SER A 100 9.76 -3.23 -3.87
C SER A 100 8.74 -3.11 -4.99
N ALA A 101 8.56 -1.92 -5.55
CA ALA A 101 7.66 -1.68 -6.67
C ALA A 101 8.10 -2.47 -7.92
N THR A 102 9.39 -2.46 -8.25
CA THR A 102 9.97 -3.23 -9.36
C THR A 102 9.62 -4.71 -9.24
N TYR A 103 9.88 -5.30 -8.07
CA TYR A 103 9.58 -6.71 -7.83
C TYR A 103 8.09 -7.01 -7.98
N MET A 104 7.21 -6.20 -7.38
CA MET A 104 5.76 -6.42 -7.44
C MET A 104 5.18 -6.20 -8.83
N VAL A 105 5.69 -5.25 -9.61
CA VAL A 105 5.31 -5.05 -11.02
C VAL A 105 5.68 -6.29 -11.83
N ALA A 106 6.90 -6.80 -11.69
CA ALA A 106 7.35 -7.99 -12.40
C ALA A 106 6.55 -9.25 -12.02
N VAL A 107 6.20 -9.42 -10.73
CA VAL A 107 5.32 -10.52 -10.26
C VAL A 107 3.94 -10.44 -10.91
N ARG A 108 3.31 -9.28 -10.90
CA ARG A 108 1.97 -9.09 -11.48
C ARG A 108 1.98 -9.32 -12.98
N ALA A 109 3.01 -8.82 -13.67
CA ALA A 109 3.19 -9.05 -15.11
C ALA A 109 3.40 -10.54 -15.43
N ALA A 110 4.24 -11.25 -14.67
CA ALA A 110 4.46 -12.68 -14.85
C ALA A 110 3.17 -13.52 -14.64
N LEU A 111 2.34 -13.13 -13.66
CA LEU A 111 1.04 -13.76 -13.44
C LEU A 111 0.08 -13.49 -14.60
N ALA A 112 0.05 -12.27 -15.12
CA ALA A 112 -0.78 -11.91 -16.27
C ALA A 112 -0.33 -12.64 -17.55
N ASP A 113 0.98 -12.76 -17.77
CA ASP A 113 1.53 -13.51 -18.91
C ASP A 113 1.15 -15.01 -18.85
N GLY A 114 1.14 -15.61 -17.64
CA GLY A 114 0.81 -17.03 -17.44
C GLY A 114 -0.68 -17.37 -17.48
N HIS A 115 -1.58 -16.38 -17.36
CA HIS A 115 -3.04 -16.58 -17.28
C HIS A 115 -3.79 -15.62 -18.21
N ARG A 116 -3.21 -15.34 -19.39
CA ARG A 116 -3.78 -14.36 -20.34
C ARG A 116 -5.20 -14.76 -20.80
N ASP A 117 -5.43 -16.04 -20.98
CA ASP A 117 -6.68 -16.60 -21.53
C ASP A 117 -7.67 -17.03 -20.43
N ASP A 118 -7.32 -16.85 -19.14
CA ASP A 118 -8.15 -17.25 -17.99
C ASP A 118 -8.22 -16.15 -16.93
N PRO A 119 -9.05 -15.10 -17.16
CA PRO A 119 -9.22 -13.99 -16.23
C PRO A 119 -9.69 -14.39 -14.81
N PRO A 120 -10.60 -15.38 -14.62
CA PRO A 120 -10.99 -15.83 -13.29
C PRO A 120 -9.82 -16.38 -12.48
N THR A 121 -8.99 -17.22 -13.06
CA THR A 121 -7.79 -17.79 -12.42
C THR A 121 -6.76 -16.69 -12.11
N LEU A 122 -6.55 -15.73 -13.03
CA LEU A 122 -5.68 -14.57 -12.78
C LEU A 122 -6.14 -13.78 -11.56
N THR A 123 -7.44 -13.50 -11.46
CA THR A 123 -8.04 -12.79 -10.31
C THR A 123 -7.80 -13.54 -9.01
N GLY A 124 -8.02 -14.85 -8.99
CA GLY A 124 -7.76 -15.71 -7.84
C GLY A 124 -6.27 -15.69 -7.42
N ARG A 125 -5.34 -15.77 -8.38
CA ARG A 125 -3.89 -15.69 -8.13
C ARG A 125 -3.46 -14.32 -7.58
N LEU A 126 -4.01 -13.22 -8.10
CA LEU A 126 -3.77 -11.88 -7.56
C LEU A 126 -4.32 -11.73 -6.14
N GLY A 127 -5.47 -12.33 -5.84
CA GLY A 127 -6.02 -12.44 -4.48
C GLY A 127 -5.07 -13.17 -3.53
N LEU A 128 -4.49 -14.30 -3.96
CA LEU A 128 -3.51 -15.05 -3.19
C LEU A 128 -2.22 -14.24 -2.94
N VAL A 129 -1.75 -13.46 -3.93
CA VAL A 129 -0.62 -12.52 -3.77
C VAL A 129 -0.94 -11.49 -2.70
N SER A 130 -2.14 -10.93 -2.70
CA SER A 130 -2.58 -9.94 -1.70
C SER A 130 -2.66 -10.54 -0.30
N ALA A 131 -3.22 -11.74 -0.16
CA ALA A 131 -3.30 -12.46 1.12
C ALA A 131 -1.90 -12.81 1.66
N ALA A 132 -1.02 -13.34 0.80
CA ALA A 132 0.37 -13.64 1.16
C ALA A 132 1.13 -12.37 1.58
N SER A 133 0.88 -11.24 0.91
CA SER A 133 1.48 -9.95 1.27
C SER A 133 0.98 -9.45 2.62
N GLY A 134 -0.31 -9.57 2.92
CA GLY A 134 -0.90 -9.18 4.20
C GLY A 134 -0.34 -9.99 5.37
N GLY A 135 -0.30 -11.32 5.23
CA GLY A 135 0.28 -12.21 6.24
C GLY A 135 1.78 -11.97 6.47
N ALA A 136 2.55 -11.81 5.39
CA ALA A 136 3.97 -11.51 5.46
C ALA A 136 4.22 -10.14 6.13
N TYR A 137 3.42 -9.13 5.84
CA TYR A 137 3.51 -7.82 6.47
C TYR A 137 3.24 -7.90 7.97
N ALA A 138 2.18 -8.61 8.37
CA ALA A 138 1.83 -8.76 9.77
C ALA A 138 2.93 -9.47 10.56
N ILE A 139 3.45 -10.60 10.07
CA ILE A 139 4.54 -11.34 10.68
C ILE A 139 5.83 -10.48 10.72
N GLY A 140 6.14 -9.81 9.62
CA GLY A 140 7.33 -8.99 9.50
C GLY A 140 7.34 -7.77 10.43
N MET A 141 6.19 -7.11 10.61
CA MET A 141 6.06 -5.99 11.54
C MET A 141 6.28 -6.43 12.98
N TYR A 142 5.68 -7.56 13.40
CA TYR A 142 5.88 -8.11 14.74
C TYR A 142 7.33 -8.56 14.94
N ALA A 143 7.82 -9.45 14.09
CA ALA A 143 9.18 -9.97 14.19
C ALA A 143 10.25 -8.86 14.08
N GLY A 144 10.00 -7.86 13.22
CA GLY A 144 10.88 -6.69 13.10
C GLY A 144 10.97 -5.88 14.39
N GLY A 145 9.83 -5.70 15.09
CA GLY A 145 9.78 -5.05 16.40
C GLY A 145 10.63 -5.80 17.46
N GLU A 146 10.44 -7.12 17.56
CA GLU A 146 11.20 -8.00 18.46
C GLU A 146 12.70 -8.00 18.15
N LEU A 147 13.07 -8.10 16.88
CA LEU A 147 14.48 -8.07 16.46
C LEU A 147 15.15 -6.73 16.77
N VAL A 148 14.44 -5.60 16.57
CA VAL A 148 14.94 -4.26 16.93
C VAL A 148 15.13 -4.12 18.44
N ALA A 149 14.24 -4.68 19.24
CA ALA A 149 14.36 -4.66 20.70
C ALA A 149 15.62 -5.40 21.19
N ARG A 150 16.03 -6.47 20.49
CA ARG A 150 17.26 -7.21 20.81
C ARG A 150 18.51 -6.48 20.31
N GLN A 151 18.54 -6.16 19.02
CA GLN A 151 19.67 -5.46 18.40
C GLN A 151 19.26 -4.77 17.10
N LEU A 152 19.60 -3.49 16.93
CA LEU A 152 19.21 -2.67 15.79
C LEU A 152 19.66 -3.23 14.42
N ARG A 153 20.75 -3.99 14.37
CA ARG A 153 21.31 -4.57 13.15
C ARG A 153 20.58 -5.84 12.70
N LEU A 154 19.98 -6.60 13.63
CA LEU A 154 19.37 -7.90 13.34
C LEU A 154 18.29 -7.85 12.26
N PRO A 155 17.35 -6.89 12.25
CA PRO A 155 16.36 -6.80 11.17
C PRO A 155 16.98 -6.67 9.78
N TYR A 156 18.09 -5.93 9.67
CA TYR A 156 18.78 -5.75 8.39
C TYR A 156 19.51 -7.02 7.95
N VAL A 157 20.14 -7.75 8.87
CA VAL A 157 20.78 -9.05 8.59
C VAL A 157 19.74 -10.05 8.10
N VAL A 158 18.66 -10.25 8.87
CA VAL A 158 17.61 -11.21 8.52
C VAL A 158 16.95 -10.82 7.20
N SER A 159 16.67 -9.54 7.01
CA SER A 159 16.05 -9.05 5.77
C SER A 159 16.99 -9.24 4.56
N ALA A 160 18.29 -8.99 4.69
CA ALA A 160 19.27 -9.24 3.63
C ALA A 160 19.33 -10.72 3.27
N SER A 161 19.39 -11.61 4.28
CA SER A 161 19.40 -13.06 4.07
C SER A 161 18.14 -13.55 3.36
N LEU A 162 16.96 -13.07 3.75
CA LEU A 162 15.70 -13.42 3.10
C LEU A 162 15.67 -12.99 1.61
N LEU A 163 16.17 -11.79 1.30
CA LEU A 163 16.26 -11.32 -0.08
C LEU A 163 17.31 -12.08 -0.90
N GLY A 164 18.44 -12.41 -0.30
CA GLY A 164 19.44 -13.27 -0.94
C GLY A 164 18.86 -14.64 -1.25
N THR A 165 18.21 -15.28 -0.29
CA THR A 165 17.48 -16.54 -0.48
C THR A 165 16.42 -16.41 -1.57
N LEU A 166 15.65 -15.32 -1.57
CA LEU A 166 14.66 -15.07 -2.61
C LEU A 166 15.29 -14.99 -4.01
N ALA A 167 16.41 -14.27 -4.14
CA ALA A 167 17.13 -14.19 -5.42
C ALA A 167 17.58 -15.56 -5.93
N ILE A 168 18.09 -16.42 -5.04
CA ILE A 168 18.49 -17.80 -5.34
C ILE A 168 17.25 -18.60 -5.78
N LEU A 169 16.17 -18.57 -5.00
CA LEU A 169 14.94 -19.30 -5.32
C LEU A 169 14.34 -18.87 -6.66
N VAL A 170 14.38 -17.58 -6.99
CA VAL A 170 13.92 -17.08 -8.29
C VAL A 170 14.85 -17.55 -9.42
N SER A 171 16.15 -17.53 -9.20
CA SER A 171 17.14 -17.91 -10.21
C SER A 171 16.95 -19.35 -10.69
N PHE A 172 16.73 -20.26 -9.76
CA PHE A 172 16.57 -21.69 -10.05
C PHE A 172 15.12 -22.12 -10.26
N GLY A 173 14.17 -21.56 -9.51
CA GLY A 173 12.77 -22.02 -9.49
C GLY A 173 11.83 -21.26 -10.43
N PHE A 174 12.20 -20.08 -10.95
CA PHE A 174 11.33 -19.30 -11.82
C PHE A 174 11.74 -19.47 -13.29
N ARG A 175 10.78 -19.88 -14.14
CA ARG A 175 10.94 -19.91 -15.60
C ARG A 175 10.45 -18.57 -16.17
N GLU A 176 11.19 -18.05 -17.18
CA GLU A 176 10.78 -16.82 -17.89
C GLU A 176 9.39 -17.00 -18.52
N THR A 177 8.49 -16.07 -18.21
CA THR A 177 7.11 -16.10 -18.71
C THR A 177 6.93 -15.26 -19.96
N HIS A 178 7.78 -14.25 -20.16
CA HIS A 178 7.70 -13.34 -21.30
C HIS A 178 8.47 -13.90 -22.50
N ARG A 179 7.74 -14.38 -23.51
CA ARG A 179 8.33 -15.00 -24.71
C ARG A 179 9.22 -14.00 -25.46
N PRO A 180 10.39 -14.40 -25.99
CA PRO A 180 11.28 -13.51 -26.74
C PRO A 180 10.59 -12.80 -27.91
N ALA A 181 9.69 -13.48 -28.63
CA ALA A 181 8.91 -12.94 -29.73
C ALA A 181 7.90 -11.83 -29.33
N ALA A 182 7.55 -11.75 -28.04
CA ALA A 182 6.63 -10.73 -27.53
C ALA A 182 7.35 -9.50 -26.94
N ARG A 183 8.69 -9.48 -26.97
CA ARG A 183 9.49 -8.38 -26.44
C ARG A 183 9.39 -7.13 -27.31
N VAL A 184 9.18 -5.99 -26.65
CA VAL A 184 9.02 -4.69 -27.32
C VAL A 184 10.26 -3.82 -27.04
N PRO A 185 10.78 -3.07 -28.03
CA PRO A 185 11.92 -2.17 -27.81
C PRO A 185 11.61 -1.13 -26.72
N PHE A 186 12.59 -0.86 -25.87
CA PHE A 186 12.45 0.10 -24.79
C PHE A 186 12.19 1.51 -25.33
N ARG A 187 11.05 2.08 -24.97
CA ARG A 187 10.69 3.46 -25.29
C ARG A 187 10.31 4.19 -24.00
N PRO A 188 11.15 5.11 -23.49
CA PRO A 188 10.80 5.87 -22.28
C PRO A 188 9.56 6.73 -22.54
N LYS A 189 8.70 6.85 -21.54
CA LYS A 189 7.50 7.69 -21.61
C LYS A 189 7.47 8.62 -20.40
N ALA A 190 7.22 9.89 -20.62
CA ALA A 190 7.03 10.85 -19.54
C ALA A 190 5.88 10.42 -18.62
N PRO A 191 5.98 10.67 -17.30
CA PRO A 191 4.86 10.49 -16.39
C PRO A 191 3.67 11.32 -16.88
N ALA A 192 2.52 10.69 -17.08
CA ALA A 192 1.34 11.39 -17.57
C ALA A 192 0.72 12.24 -16.46
N VAL A 193 0.40 13.50 -16.76
CA VAL A 193 -0.35 14.43 -15.88
C VAL A 193 -1.87 14.23 -16.05
N GLY A 194 -2.27 13.02 -16.46
CA GLY A 194 -3.66 12.67 -16.78
C GLY A 194 -4.65 12.85 -15.63
N PHE A 195 -4.17 12.78 -14.37
CA PHE A 195 -5.02 12.93 -13.20
C PHE A 195 -5.83 14.25 -13.17
N VAL A 196 -5.39 15.31 -13.87
CA VAL A 196 -6.12 16.59 -13.98
C VAL A 196 -7.49 16.36 -14.62
N ARG A 197 -7.59 15.44 -15.57
CA ARG A 197 -8.85 15.08 -16.24
C ARG A 197 -9.91 14.53 -15.27
N LEU A 198 -9.50 13.89 -14.16
CA LEU A 198 -10.41 13.41 -13.11
C LEU A 198 -11.22 14.55 -12.49
N PHE A 199 -10.69 15.77 -12.49
CA PHE A 199 -11.32 16.95 -11.90
C PHE A 199 -12.02 17.84 -12.92
N THR A 200 -11.76 17.66 -14.22
CA THR A 200 -12.34 18.47 -15.30
C THR A 200 -13.46 17.77 -16.07
N SER A 201 -13.55 16.44 -16.00
CA SER A 201 -14.49 15.63 -16.81
C SER A 201 -15.90 15.48 -16.22
N GLY A 202 -16.28 16.29 -15.24
CA GLY A 202 -17.65 16.31 -14.69
C GLY A 202 -17.72 16.53 -13.19
N GLY A 203 -18.80 17.14 -12.71
CA GLY A 203 -18.96 17.51 -11.29
C GLY A 203 -19.01 16.31 -10.35
N THR A 204 -19.68 15.23 -10.73
CA THR A 204 -19.78 13.99 -9.94
C THR A 204 -18.42 13.31 -9.80
N LEU A 205 -17.70 13.16 -10.91
CA LEU A 205 -16.36 12.54 -10.89
C LEU A 205 -15.38 13.39 -10.06
N ARG A 206 -15.38 14.71 -10.26
CA ARG A 206 -14.60 15.67 -9.47
C ARG A 206 -14.85 15.51 -7.97
N GLY A 207 -16.13 15.50 -7.53
CA GLY A 207 -16.48 15.34 -6.13
C GLY A 207 -15.97 14.03 -5.52
N LEU A 208 -16.16 12.90 -6.21
CA LEU A 208 -15.66 11.59 -5.78
C LEU A 208 -14.11 11.54 -5.72
N CYS A 209 -13.43 12.11 -6.71
CA CYS A 209 -11.97 12.17 -6.74
C CYS A 209 -11.42 13.09 -5.65
N THR A 210 -12.10 14.20 -5.31
CA THR A 210 -11.74 15.06 -4.19
C THR A 210 -11.86 14.31 -2.86
N VAL A 211 -12.97 13.61 -2.63
CA VAL A 211 -13.14 12.76 -1.44
C VAL A 211 -12.03 11.71 -1.36
N ASN A 212 -11.77 11.01 -2.46
CA ASN A 212 -10.69 10.00 -2.51
C ASN A 212 -9.31 10.61 -2.21
N ALA A 213 -9.00 11.79 -2.75
CA ALA A 213 -7.74 12.49 -2.49
C ALA A 213 -7.59 12.85 -1.01
N LEU A 214 -8.63 13.40 -0.38
CA LEU A 214 -8.61 13.72 1.06
C LEU A 214 -8.45 12.46 1.91
N GLN A 215 -9.14 11.34 1.58
CA GLN A 215 -8.97 10.07 2.25
C GLN A 215 -7.54 9.52 2.12
N LEU A 216 -6.89 9.69 0.97
CA LEU A 216 -5.49 9.31 0.77
C LEU A 216 -4.53 10.20 1.58
N CYS A 217 -4.85 11.49 1.73
CA CYS A 217 -4.06 12.39 2.58
C CYS A 217 -4.04 11.90 4.03
N THR A 218 -5.15 11.42 4.60
CA THR A 218 -5.19 10.97 6.00
C THR A 218 -4.24 9.82 6.30
N VAL A 219 -3.96 8.95 5.34
CA VAL A 219 -3.10 7.76 5.50
C VAL A 219 -1.66 7.98 5.04
N SER A 220 -1.29 9.20 4.61
CA SER A 220 0.04 9.48 4.06
C SER A 220 1.07 9.96 5.10
N MET A 221 0.78 9.80 6.40
CA MET A 221 1.68 10.16 7.51
C MET A 221 3.04 9.42 7.47
N GLY A 222 3.07 8.23 6.85
CA GLY A 222 4.29 7.44 6.70
C GLY A 222 4.90 7.02 8.04
N ASP A 223 6.22 7.21 8.20
CA ASP A 223 6.95 6.78 9.40
C ASP A 223 6.85 7.79 10.57
N THR A 224 6.21 8.94 10.38
CA THR A 224 6.10 10.00 11.41
C THR A 224 5.36 9.49 12.66
N TRP A 225 4.35 8.63 12.49
CA TRP A 225 3.63 8.04 13.62
C TRP A 225 4.55 7.20 14.54
N GLN A 226 5.54 6.51 13.98
CA GLN A 226 6.48 5.70 14.76
C GLN A 226 7.41 6.59 15.60
N VAL A 227 7.84 7.72 15.02
CA VAL A 227 8.63 8.71 15.76
C VAL A 227 7.83 9.25 16.93
N PHE A 228 6.57 9.60 16.71
CA PHE A 228 5.64 10.05 17.75
C PHE A 228 5.43 8.97 18.82
N ALA A 229 5.04 7.75 18.43
CA ALA A 229 4.72 6.67 19.35
C ALA A 229 5.92 6.29 20.23
N ARG A 230 7.09 6.07 19.63
CA ARG A 230 8.27 5.57 20.35
C ARG A 230 8.95 6.63 21.18
N GLN A 231 8.96 7.86 20.72
CA GLN A 231 9.84 8.88 21.30
C GLN A 231 9.11 9.82 22.25
N LEU A 232 7.82 10.06 22.00
CA LEU A 232 7.02 10.96 22.83
C LEU A 232 6.05 10.21 23.74
N ARG A 233 5.66 9.00 23.37
CA ARG A 233 4.71 8.17 24.13
C ARG A 233 5.35 6.96 24.79
N GLY A 234 6.67 6.78 24.63
CA GLY A 234 7.43 5.71 25.27
C GLY A 234 7.11 4.30 24.76
N TRP A 235 6.57 4.17 23.52
CA TRP A 235 6.30 2.85 22.98
C TRP A 235 7.62 2.11 22.69
N GLU A 236 7.66 0.86 23.06
CA GLU A 236 8.74 -0.06 22.69
C GLU A 236 8.63 -0.46 21.21
N ALA A 237 9.75 -0.90 20.63
CA ALA A 237 9.77 -1.39 19.26
C ALA A 237 8.84 -2.58 19.04
N ALA A 238 8.76 -3.48 20.01
CA ALA A 238 7.84 -4.63 20.01
C ALA A 238 6.38 -4.18 19.98
N GLN A 239 6.00 -3.18 20.80
CA GLN A 239 4.65 -2.62 20.81
C GLN A 239 4.27 -1.98 19.48
N CYS A 240 5.17 -1.20 18.87
CA CYS A 240 4.97 -0.66 17.51
C CYS A 240 4.82 -1.77 16.48
N GLY A 241 5.63 -2.83 16.59
CA GLY A 241 5.57 -3.99 15.71
C GLY A 241 4.24 -4.74 15.84
N LEU A 242 3.82 -5.00 17.09
CA LEU A 242 2.54 -5.64 17.39
C LEU A 242 1.35 -4.81 16.89
N PHE A 243 1.35 -3.49 17.14
CA PHE A 243 0.31 -2.59 16.66
C PHE A 243 0.23 -2.60 15.12
N GLY A 244 1.36 -2.53 14.43
CA GLY A 244 1.42 -2.62 12.98
C GLY A 244 0.96 -3.96 12.43
N SER A 245 1.31 -5.07 13.10
CA SER A 245 0.86 -6.42 12.75
C SER A 245 -0.67 -6.55 12.89
N LEU A 246 -1.23 -6.14 14.02
CA LEU A 246 -2.68 -6.16 14.26
C LEU A 246 -3.43 -5.22 13.31
N THR A 247 -2.86 -4.06 12.99
CA THR A 247 -3.40 -3.16 11.95
C THR A 247 -3.48 -3.85 10.59
N GLY A 248 -2.44 -4.58 10.19
CA GLY A 248 -2.40 -5.31 8.92
C GLY A 248 -3.43 -6.44 8.86
N LEU A 249 -3.47 -7.28 9.89
CA LEU A 249 -4.42 -8.40 9.99
C LEU A 249 -5.87 -7.91 10.04
N GLY A 250 -6.16 -6.94 10.90
CA GLY A 250 -7.51 -6.41 11.05
C GLY A 250 -7.99 -5.68 9.78
N GLY A 251 -7.09 -4.93 9.10
CA GLY A 251 -7.41 -4.32 7.82
C GLY A 251 -7.69 -5.35 6.72
N MET A 252 -6.99 -6.49 6.72
CA MET A 252 -7.28 -7.61 5.81
C MET A 252 -8.69 -8.18 6.10
N LEU A 253 -9.01 -8.48 7.36
CA LEU A 253 -10.33 -9.00 7.76
C LEU A 253 -11.44 -7.99 7.45
N ALA A 254 -11.26 -6.71 7.76
CA ALA A 254 -12.21 -5.65 7.45
C ALA A 254 -12.47 -5.55 5.93
N SER A 255 -11.43 -5.74 5.10
CA SER A 255 -11.57 -5.74 3.64
C SER A 255 -12.48 -6.86 3.12
N LEU A 256 -12.49 -8.03 3.76
CA LEU A 256 -13.41 -9.12 3.43
C LEU A 256 -14.88 -8.76 3.74
N CYS A 257 -15.11 -7.92 4.75
CA CYS A 257 -16.44 -7.49 5.18
C CYS A 257 -16.99 -6.31 4.37
N VAL A 258 -16.18 -5.64 3.50
CA VAL A 258 -16.61 -4.45 2.74
C VAL A 258 -17.86 -4.72 1.90
N ARG A 259 -17.94 -5.88 1.21
CA ARG A 259 -19.10 -6.23 0.40
C ARG A 259 -20.38 -6.29 1.23
N SER A 260 -20.34 -6.92 2.39
CA SER A 260 -21.51 -7.02 3.30
C SER A 260 -21.86 -5.64 3.86
N SER A 261 -20.87 -4.86 4.27
CA SER A 261 -21.07 -3.50 4.77
C SER A 261 -21.70 -2.58 3.69
N VAL A 262 -21.23 -2.64 2.44
CA VAL A 262 -21.81 -1.87 1.33
C VAL A 262 -23.24 -2.34 0.99
N ARG A 263 -23.55 -3.62 1.12
CA ARG A 263 -24.90 -4.13 0.94
C ARG A 263 -25.88 -3.62 2.00
N LEU A 264 -25.43 -3.55 3.26
CA LEU A 264 -26.25 -3.14 4.41
C LEU A 264 -26.43 -1.61 4.48
N LEU A 265 -25.32 -0.86 4.35
CA LEU A 265 -25.28 0.59 4.56
C LEU A 265 -25.34 1.40 3.26
N GLY A 266 -25.22 0.75 2.12
CA GLY A 266 -24.98 1.40 0.83
C GLY A 266 -23.55 1.95 0.71
N THR A 267 -23.17 2.34 -0.51
CA THR A 267 -21.82 2.89 -0.80
C THR A 267 -21.51 4.14 0.03
N ARG A 268 -22.51 5.06 0.16
CA ARG A 268 -22.40 6.29 0.95
C ARG A 268 -22.26 6.00 2.44
N GLY A 269 -23.10 5.14 3.00
CA GLY A 269 -23.10 4.78 4.41
C GLY A 269 -21.78 4.10 4.84
N HIS A 270 -21.30 3.14 4.02
CA HIS A 270 -19.99 2.52 4.25
C HIS A 270 -18.85 3.56 4.22
N THR A 271 -18.86 4.49 3.26
CA THR A 271 -17.83 5.53 3.14
C THR A 271 -17.85 6.46 4.37
N LEU A 272 -19.03 6.88 4.85
CA LEU A 272 -19.18 7.69 6.06
C LEU A 272 -18.66 6.94 7.29
N LEU A 273 -19.06 5.68 7.47
CA LEU A 273 -18.58 4.83 8.57
C LEU A 273 -17.06 4.70 8.56
N ALA A 274 -16.48 4.30 7.44
CA ALA A 274 -15.05 4.04 7.35
C ALA A 274 -14.22 5.33 7.51
N THR A 275 -14.64 6.47 6.90
CA THR A 275 -13.96 7.76 7.07
C THR A 275 -14.10 8.28 8.50
N GLY A 276 -15.28 8.12 9.14
CA GLY A 276 -15.49 8.46 10.55
C GLY A 276 -14.60 7.62 11.49
N CYS A 277 -14.41 6.34 11.16
CA CYS A 277 -13.48 5.47 11.89
C CYS A 277 -12.01 5.92 11.75
N VAL A 278 -11.59 6.43 10.57
CA VAL A 278 -10.26 7.04 10.44
C VAL A 278 -10.12 8.26 11.34
N MET A 279 -11.09 9.18 11.31
CA MET A 279 -11.08 10.37 12.17
C MET A 279 -10.94 9.98 13.65
N LEU A 280 -11.74 9.02 14.10
CA LEU A 280 -11.69 8.53 15.49
C LEU A 280 -10.33 7.90 15.80
N THR A 281 -9.77 7.12 14.89
CA THR A 281 -8.43 6.54 15.04
C THR A 281 -7.37 7.62 15.26
N GLU A 282 -7.36 8.65 14.40
CA GLU A 282 -6.38 9.74 14.48
C GLU A 282 -6.52 10.54 15.78
N LEU A 283 -7.75 10.85 16.20
CA LEU A 283 -8.02 11.52 17.47
C LEU A 283 -7.56 10.68 18.67
N LEU A 284 -7.85 9.38 18.68
CA LEU A 284 -7.42 8.47 19.74
C LEU A 284 -5.89 8.37 19.82
N LEU A 285 -5.21 8.18 18.67
CA LEU A 285 -3.75 8.10 18.63
C LEU A 285 -3.07 9.42 19.01
N GLY A 286 -3.67 10.56 18.66
CA GLY A 286 -3.18 11.87 19.06
C GLY A 286 -3.35 12.17 20.56
N SER A 287 -4.43 11.71 21.17
CA SER A 287 -4.84 12.04 22.54
C SER A 287 -4.37 11.04 23.59
N ILE A 288 -4.38 9.73 23.28
CA ILE A 288 -4.04 8.68 24.25
C ILE A 288 -2.52 8.67 24.47
N THR A 289 -2.12 8.81 25.74
CA THR A 289 -0.71 8.83 26.15
C THR A 289 -0.16 7.43 26.46
N SER A 290 -0.99 6.54 27.02
CA SER A 290 -0.58 5.20 27.42
C SER A 290 -0.43 4.26 26.21
N PRO A 291 0.71 3.57 26.01
CA PRO A 291 0.90 2.61 24.94
C PRO A 291 -0.19 1.54 24.89
N THR A 292 -0.51 0.95 26.04
CA THR A 292 -1.50 -0.14 26.15
C THR A 292 -2.92 0.34 25.77
N ARG A 293 -3.33 1.52 26.25
CA ARG A 293 -4.65 2.08 25.91
C ARG A 293 -4.79 2.46 24.45
N ALA A 294 -3.71 2.81 23.78
CA ALA A 294 -3.71 3.18 22.36
C ALA A 294 -4.14 2.00 21.45
N PHE A 295 -4.04 0.74 21.93
CA PHE A 295 -4.55 -0.41 21.19
C PHE A 295 -6.07 -0.38 20.98
N VAL A 296 -6.82 0.39 21.75
CA VAL A 296 -8.26 0.63 21.50
C VAL A 296 -8.49 1.28 20.13
N ALA A 297 -7.54 2.08 19.64
CA ALA A 297 -7.61 2.68 18.31
C ALA A 297 -7.55 1.65 17.16
N LEU A 298 -7.16 0.40 17.41
CA LEU A 298 -7.14 -0.67 16.39
C LEU A 298 -8.53 -0.95 15.83
N VAL A 299 -9.57 -0.98 16.67
CA VAL A 299 -10.93 -1.30 16.24
C VAL A 299 -11.43 -0.34 15.17
N PRO A 300 -11.46 1.00 15.39
CA PRO A 300 -11.83 1.93 14.33
C PRO A 300 -10.79 1.95 13.20
N ASN A 301 -9.49 1.72 13.45
CA ASN A 301 -8.47 1.66 12.41
C ASN A 301 -8.76 0.56 11.37
N TRP A 302 -9.17 -0.63 11.79
CA TRP A 302 -9.48 -1.74 10.88
C TRP A 302 -10.57 -1.38 9.88
N ILE A 303 -11.66 -0.79 10.37
CA ILE A 303 -12.77 -0.33 9.51
C ILE A 303 -12.28 0.83 8.64
N GLY A 304 -11.57 1.78 9.21
CA GLY A 304 -11.02 2.96 8.53
C GLY A 304 -10.10 2.62 7.35
N ARG A 305 -9.34 1.50 7.43
CA ARG A 305 -8.49 1.02 6.31
C ARG A 305 -9.26 0.76 5.02
N THR A 306 -10.57 0.59 5.09
CA THR A 306 -11.43 0.31 3.92
C THR A 306 -12.02 1.58 3.28
N GLN A 307 -11.76 2.79 3.82
CA GLN A 307 -12.43 4.05 3.44
C GLN A 307 -12.39 4.37 1.93
N THR A 308 -11.29 4.01 1.25
CA THR A 308 -11.14 4.32 -0.18
C THR A 308 -11.78 3.29 -1.11
N MET A 309 -12.18 2.11 -0.62
CA MET A 309 -12.61 0.99 -1.47
C MET A 309 -13.93 1.27 -2.18
N ALA A 310 -14.94 1.72 -1.43
CA ALA A 310 -16.26 2.00 -1.97
C ALA A 310 -16.24 3.24 -2.90
N VAL A 311 -15.47 4.27 -2.52
CA VAL A 311 -15.27 5.47 -3.37
C VAL A 311 -14.55 5.10 -4.66
N ALA A 312 -13.53 4.24 -4.57
CA ALA A 312 -12.79 3.76 -5.73
C ALA A 312 -13.68 3.01 -6.73
N ALA A 313 -14.53 2.11 -6.24
CA ALA A 313 -15.51 1.41 -7.09
C ALA A 313 -16.48 2.40 -7.74
N ARG A 314 -16.96 3.40 -6.99
CA ARG A 314 -17.87 4.42 -7.52
C ARG A 314 -17.20 5.32 -8.57
N ILE A 315 -15.95 5.72 -8.37
CA ILE A 315 -15.17 6.46 -9.38
C ILE A 315 -15.06 5.63 -10.66
N THR A 316 -14.80 4.32 -10.56
CA THR A 316 -14.71 3.44 -11.71
C THR A 316 -16.02 3.38 -12.50
N ALA A 317 -17.15 3.22 -11.80
CA ALA A 317 -18.47 3.19 -12.43
C ALA A 317 -18.82 4.54 -13.10
N VAL A 318 -18.62 5.67 -12.42
CA VAL A 318 -18.90 7.01 -12.98
C VAL A 318 -17.92 7.37 -14.11
N GLY A 319 -16.65 6.99 -14.00
CA GLY A 319 -15.64 7.22 -15.05
C GLY A 319 -16.03 6.54 -16.36
N ALA A 320 -16.56 5.33 -16.30
CA ALA A 320 -17.06 4.60 -17.47
C ALA A 320 -18.23 5.35 -18.17
N THR A 321 -19.14 5.97 -17.41
CA THR A 321 -20.25 6.75 -18.01
C THR A 321 -19.81 8.06 -18.66
N VAL A 322 -18.64 8.58 -18.26
CA VAL A 322 -18.04 9.83 -18.82
C VAL A 322 -17.08 9.51 -19.98
N GLY A 323 -16.93 8.23 -20.34
CA GLY A 323 -16.14 7.82 -21.51
C GLY A 323 -14.66 7.53 -21.23
N PHE A 324 -14.26 7.38 -19.95
CA PHE A 324 -12.91 6.92 -19.64
C PHE A 324 -12.76 5.41 -19.91
N GLY A 325 -11.66 5.03 -20.56
CA GLY A 325 -11.22 3.64 -20.56
C GLY A 325 -10.84 3.18 -19.15
N GLN A 326 -11.13 1.92 -18.78
CA GLN A 326 -10.83 1.38 -17.44
C GLN A 326 -9.36 1.49 -17.06
N GLY A 327 -8.45 1.21 -18.00
CA GLY A 327 -7.01 1.34 -17.80
C GLY A 327 -6.56 2.79 -17.65
N GLU A 328 -7.12 3.71 -18.43
CA GLU A 328 -6.83 5.14 -18.35
C GLU A 328 -7.24 5.70 -16.99
N LEU A 329 -8.46 5.42 -16.55
CA LEU A 329 -8.98 5.86 -15.26
C LEU A 329 -8.17 5.31 -14.08
N ALA A 330 -7.78 4.03 -14.14
CA ALA A 330 -6.92 3.42 -13.13
C ALA A 330 -5.53 4.08 -13.09
N GLY A 331 -4.96 4.39 -14.26
CA GLY A 331 -3.68 5.10 -14.38
C GLY A 331 -3.74 6.51 -13.80
N ASP A 332 -4.77 7.27 -14.15
CA ASP A 332 -4.95 8.65 -13.66
C ASP A 332 -5.17 8.70 -12.14
N ARG A 333 -5.91 7.75 -11.58
CA ARG A 333 -6.06 7.59 -10.13
C ARG A 333 -4.73 7.23 -9.45
N GLN A 334 -3.95 6.36 -10.06
CA GLN A 334 -2.63 6.00 -9.55
C GLN A 334 -1.69 7.20 -9.55
N ASN A 335 -1.74 8.04 -10.57
CA ASN A 335 -0.95 9.28 -10.64
C ASN A 335 -1.35 10.27 -9.54
N LEU A 336 -2.65 10.43 -9.26
CA LEU A 336 -3.14 11.24 -8.14
C LEU A 336 -2.65 10.70 -6.79
N HIS A 337 -2.77 9.39 -6.57
CA HIS A 337 -2.27 8.74 -5.35
C HIS A 337 -0.75 8.94 -5.18
N ALA A 338 -0.03 8.85 -6.27
CA ALA A 338 1.40 9.02 -6.31
C ALA A 338 1.82 10.45 -5.93
N LEU A 339 1.10 11.48 -6.42
CA LEU A 339 1.32 12.88 -6.04
C LEU A 339 1.12 13.10 -4.53
N ILE A 340 0.06 12.53 -3.95
CA ILE A 340 -0.22 12.62 -2.51
C ILE A 340 0.89 11.91 -1.71
N LYS A 341 1.40 10.78 -2.18
CA LYS A 341 2.54 10.08 -1.57
C LYS A 341 3.83 10.89 -1.58
N ILE A 342 4.03 11.77 -2.57
CA ILE A 342 5.20 12.68 -2.60
C ILE A 342 5.04 13.76 -1.53
N ALA A 343 3.89 14.41 -1.48
CA ALA A 343 3.65 15.55 -0.58
C ALA A 343 3.46 15.12 0.89
N GLY A 344 2.72 14.03 1.12
CA GLY A 344 2.28 13.58 2.43
C GLY A 344 3.39 13.48 3.48
N PRO A 345 4.44 12.67 3.28
CA PRO A 345 5.48 12.49 4.28
C PRO A 345 6.18 13.79 4.67
N SER A 346 6.42 14.71 3.71
CA SER A 346 7.01 16.02 4.00
C SER A 346 6.08 16.92 4.80
N VAL A 347 4.79 16.95 4.45
CA VAL A 347 3.77 17.73 5.17
C VAL A 347 3.67 17.23 6.60
N TYR A 348 3.48 15.94 6.83
CA TYR A 348 3.35 15.36 8.17
C TYR A 348 4.63 15.50 9.00
N GLY A 349 5.81 15.35 8.39
CA GLY A 349 7.09 15.60 9.05
C GLY A 349 7.26 17.06 9.49
N SER A 350 6.82 18.02 8.67
CA SER A 350 6.84 19.44 8.98
C SER A 350 5.82 19.81 10.06
N LEU A 351 4.60 19.23 10.02
CA LEU A 351 3.59 19.39 11.05
C LEU A 351 4.06 18.83 12.39
N PHE A 352 4.76 17.70 12.40
CA PHE A 352 5.35 17.15 13.61
C PHE A 352 6.41 18.11 14.20
N ALA A 353 7.30 18.64 13.36
CA ALA A 353 8.32 19.58 13.77
C ALA A 353 7.69 20.88 14.34
N LEU A 354 6.66 21.40 13.68
CA LEU A 354 5.88 22.55 14.14
C LEU A 354 5.18 22.23 15.46
N GLY A 355 4.53 21.08 15.57
CA GLY A 355 3.85 20.63 16.78
C GLY A 355 4.78 20.53 17.98
N CYS A 356 6.00 20.02 17.80
CA CYS A 356 7.02 19.98 18.84
C CYS A 356 7.41 21.39 19.31
N ARG A 357 7.51 22.37 18.40
CA ARG A 357 7.81 23.79 18.76
C ARG A 357 6.65 24.45 19.50
N LEU A 358 5.42 24.10 19.18
CA LEU A 358 4.20 24.67 19.80
C LEU A 358 3.77 23.92 21.08
N GLY A 359 4.49 22.87 21.51
CA GLY A 359 4.10 22.05 22.65
C GLY A 359 2.94 21.06 22.33
N VAL A 360 2.54 20.90 21.06
CA VAL A 360 1.47 20.03 20.61
C VAL A 360 2.01 19.01 19.58
N PRO A 361 2.85 18.06 19.99
CA PRO A 361 3.50 17.12 19.05
C PRO A 361 2.52 16.18 18.34
N ALA A 362 1.27 16.06 18.80
CA ALA A 362 0.18 15.32 18.15
C ALA A 362 -0.45 16.08 16.96
N LEU A 363 0.03 17.26 16.59
CA LEU A 363 -0.49 18.09 15.49
C LEU A 363 -0.69 17.31 14.17
N PRO A 364 0.19 16.37 13.75
CA PRO A 364 -0.04 15.56 12.55
C PRO A 364 -1.33 14.72 12.60
N PHE A 365 -1.66 14.16 13.76
CA PHE A 365 -2.87 13.37 13.96
C PHE A 365 -4.12 14.23 13.91
N TYR A 366 -4.09 15.39 14.56
CA TYR A 366 -5.22 16.35 14.53
C TYR A 366 -5.43 16.91 13.13
N PHE A 367 -4.35 17.15 12.37
CA PHE A 367 -4.45 17.54 10.98
C PHE A 367 -5.08 16.42 10.13
N ALA A 368 -4.66 15.16 10.29
CA ALA A 368 -5.26 14.02 9.60
C ALA A 368 -6.75 13.87 9.93
N ALA A 369 -7.12 14.04 11.22
CA ALA A 369 -8.52 14.05 11.63
C ALA A 369 -9.32 15.20 10.99
N ALA A 370 -8.77 16.40 10.91
CA ALA A 370 -9.41 17.55 10.26
C ALA A 370 -9.62 17.32 8.75
N VAL A 371 -8.61 16.78 8.05
CA VAL A 371 -8.73 16.39 6.63
C VAL A 371 -9.78 15.29 6.45
N GLY A 372 -9.81 14.31 7.36
CA GLY A 372 -10.84 13.27 7.40
C GLY A 372 -12.24 13.84 7.61
N THR A 373 -12.37 14.83 8.51
CA THR A 373 -13.64 15.56 8.75
C THR A 373 -14.12 16.25 7.47
N LEU A 374 -13.22 16.92 6.75
CA LEU A 374 -13.56 17.55 5.48
C LEU A 374 -14.04 16.53 4.46
N ALA A 375 -13.34 15.38 4.33
CA ALA A 375 -13.77 14.30 3.45
C ALA A 375 -15.14 13.75 3.86
N TRP A 376 -15.37 13.56 5.16
CA TRP A 376 -16.62 13.07 5.72
C TRP A 376 -17.79 14.02 5.45
N LEU A 377 -17.59 15.33 5.66
CA LEU A 377 -18.58 16.36 5.37
C LEU A 377 -18.91 16.44 3.87
N LEU A 378 -17.91 16.33 2.99
CA LEU A 378 -18.16 16.28 1.54
C LEU A 378 -19.03 15.07 1.14
N VAL A 379 -18.82 13.90 1.76
CA VAL A 379 -19.68 12.73 1.56
C VAL A 379 -21.08 12.98 2.12
N LEU A 380 -21.18 13.58 3.31
CA LEU A 380 -22.47 13.87 3.98
C LEU A 380 -23.29 14.91 3.22
N LEU A 381 -22.66 15.92 2.65
CA LEU A 381 -23.34 16.99 1.92
C LEU A 381 -23.59 16.65 0.44
N SER A 382 -22.91 15.61 -0.09
CA SER A 382 -23.10 15.20 -1.48
C SER A 382 -24.50 14.63 -1.74
N PRO A 383 -25.14 14.93 -2.90
CA PRO A 383 -26.44 14.40 -3.25
C PRO A 383 -26.45 12.86 -3.28
N ALA A 384 -27.55 12.25 -2.85
CA ALA A 384 -27.70 10.79 -2.84
C ALA A 384 -27.52 10.17 -4.23
N SER A 385 -27.84 10.91 -5.30
CA SER A 385 -27.67 10.48 -6.70
C SER A 385 -26.22 10.17 -7.07
N VAL A 386 -25.24 10.86 -6.47
CA VAL A 386 -23.82 10.60 -6.68
C VAL A 386 -23.43 9.18 -6.24
N TRP A 387 -24.12 8.66 -5.22
CA TRP A 387 -23.83 7.38 -4.57
C TRP A 387 -24.71 6.21 -5.03
N LYS A 388 -25.82 6.48 -5.70
CA LYS A 388 -26.70 5.45 -6.25
C LYS A 388 -26.10 4.89 -7.54
N GLY A 389 -25.84 3.57 -7.62
CA GLY A 389 -25.51 2.88 -8.86
C GLY A 389 -26.74 2.89 -9.80
N THR A 390 -26.53 3.01 -11.08
CA THR A 390 -27.52 2.63 -12.09
C THR A 390 -27.71 1.12 -11.95
N GLY A 391 -28.86 0.69 -11.47
CA GLY A 391 -29.34 -0.64 -11.13
C GLY A 391 -28.43 -1.87 -11.38
N ALA A 392 -28.47 -2.82 -10.48
CA ALA A 392 -27.96 -4.21 -10.54
C ALA A 392 -26.43 -4.45 -10.67
N SER A 393 -25.62 -3.52 -11.18
CA SER A 393 -24.19 -3.72 -11.43
C SER A 393 -23.29 -3.53 -10.19
N ALA A 394 -23.70 -2.75 -9.20
CA ALA A 394 -22.81 -2.39 -8.06
C ALA A 394 -22.48 -3.56 -7.12
N ALA A 395 -23.22 -4.64 -7.15
CA ALA A 395 -22.97 -5.82 -6.31
C ALA A 395 -22.12 -6.90 -7.01
N SER A 396 -22.03 -6.86 -8.35
CA SER A 396 -21.23 -7.80 -9.15
C SER A 396 -19.79 -7.36 -9.41
N GLU A 397 -19.47 -6.06 -9.21
CA GLU A 397 -18.17 -5.47 -9.59
C GLU A 397 -17.12 -5.45 -8.47
N LEU A 398 -17.47 -5.85 -7.25
CA LEU A 398 -16.42 -6.07 -6.23
C LEU A 398 -15.74 -7.42 -6.55
N PRO A 399 -14.42 -7.46 -6.78
CA PRO A 399 -13.72 -8.69 -7.07
C PRO A 399 -13.96 -9.69 -5.92
N LEU A 400 -14.62 -10.82 -6.27
CA LEU A 400 -14.78 -11.94 -5.38
C LEU A 400 -13.39 -12.51 -5.06
N VAL A 401 -13.00 -12.48 -3.81
CA VAL A 401 -12.06 -13.48 -3.29
C VAL A 401 -12.90 -14.75 -3.11
N PRO A 402 -12.76 -15.78 -3.94
CA PRO A 402 -13.51 -17.02 -3.74
C PRO A 402 -12.94 -17.71 -2.51
N LEU A 403 -13.69 -17.72 -1.41
CA LEU A 403 -13.53 -18.71 -0.37
C LEU A 403 -13.85 -20.07 -1.02
N LEU A 404 -12.88 -20.97 -0.98
CA LEU A 404 -12.89 -22.38 -1.34
C LEU A 404 -14.31 -22.98 -1.46
N SER A 405 -14.76 -23.20 -2.70
CA SER A 405 -15.86 -24.10 -2.95
C SER A 405 -15.28 -25.52 -3.16
N PRO A 406 -15.77 -26.55 -2.47
CA PRO A 406 -15.36 -27.92 -2.73
C PRO A 406 -15.82 -28.33 -4.13
N GLY A 407 -14.91 -28.90 -4.91
CA GLY A 407 -15.14 -29.31 -6.28
C GLY A 407 -16.32 -30.25 -6.41
N ARG A 408 -17.30 -29.84 -7.20
CA ARG A 408 -18.36 -30.72 -7.69
C ARG A 408 -17.82 -31.39 -8.96
N ALA A 409 -17.51 -32.66 -8.85
CA ALA A 409 -17.23 -33.51 -9.99
C ALA A 409 -18.44 -33.47 -10.92
N GLN A 410 -18.29 -32.92 -12.11
CA GLN A 410 -19.23 -33.12 -13.20
C GLN A 410 -18.86 -34.37 -13.97
N ASN A 411 -19.61 -35.45 -13.70
CA ASN A 411 -19.71 -36.56 -14.63
C ASN A 411 -20.49 -36.10 -15.87
N GLY A 412 -19.80 -35.82 -16.93
CA GLY A 412 -20.37 -35.55 -18.24
C GLY A 412 -20.43 -36.79 -19.08
N THR A 413 -21.55 -37.47 -19.12
CA THR A 413 -21.90 -38.42 -20.20
C THR A 413 -22.32 -37.60 -21.44
N GLN A 414 -21.51 -37.66 -22.48
CA GLN A 414 -21.91 -37.22 -23.82
C GLN A 414 -22.75 -38.35 -24.48
N PRO A 415 -23.85 -38.05 -25.16
CA PRO A 415 -24.47 -38.98 -26.09
C PRO A 415 -23.74 -38.92 -27.44
N LEU A 416 -23.40 -40.10 -27.92
CA LEU A 416 -22.97 -40.40 -29.32
C LEU A 416 -24.07 -39.97 -30.27
N VAL A 417 -23.74 -39.19 -31.28
CA VAL A 417 -24.54 -39.00 -32.50
C VAL A 417 -23.83 -39.72 -33.62
N ASP A 418 -24.50 -40.73 -34.19
CA ASP A 418 -24.08 -41.50 -35.38
C ASP A 418 -24.17 -40.62 -36.63
N PRO A 419 -23.38 -40.92 -37.66
CA PRO A 419 -23.36 -40.21 -38.92
C PRO A 419 -24.39 -40.79 -39.90
N GLU A 420 -25.15 -39.94 -40.55
CA GLU A 420 -25.61 -40.09 -41.94
C GLU A 420 -25.30 -38.84 -42.75
#